data_dabdaeef49cc6d87abbcbff0bebc12e6
#
_entry.id   dabdaeef49cc6d87abbcbff0bebc12e6
#
_cell.length_a   1.000
_cell.length_b   1.000
_cell.length_c   1.000
_cell.angle_alpha   90.00
_cell.angle_beta   90.00
_cell.angle_gamma   90.00
#
_symmetry.space_group_name_H-M   'P 1'
#
loop_
_entity.id
_entity.type
_entity.pdbx_description
1 polymer ?
#
loop_
_entity_poly.entity_id
_entity_poly.type
_entity_poly.pdbx_seq_one_letter_code
_entity_poly.pdbx_strand_id
1 'polypeptide(L)' 'MIAIEIIGSGKRTRYAVKAVDERGTIPVDYKIYRTEEAARRAAADLGFTVSAVGDIWHLMHAFKREAVQ' A
#
# COMPACT_ATOMS: atom_id res chain seq x y z
N MET A 1 4.55 8.24 -1.73
CA MET A 1 4.68 7.50 -0.46
C MET A 1 4.56 6.01 -0.71
N ILE A 2 5.03 5.20 0.22
CA ILE A 2 4.88 3.75 0.15
C ILE A 2 3.74 3.32 1.07
N ALA A 3 2.89 2.45 0.57
CA ALA A 3 1.70 2.00 1.30
C ALA A 3 1.44 0.52 1.06
N ILE A 4 0.62 -0.06 1.93
CA ILE A 4 0.06 -1.39 1.72
C ILE A 4 -1.36 -1.20 1.23
N GLU A 5 -1.64 -1.61 0.01
CA GLU A 5 -2.99 -1.56 -0.54
C GLU A 5 -3.75 -2.83 -0.18
N ILE A 6 -4.96 -2.64 0.36
CA ILE A 6 -5.88 -3.74 0.66
C ILE A 6 -6.75 -3.97 -0.57
N ILE A 7 -6.69 -5.17 -1.13
CA ILE A 7 -7.37 -5.54 -2.37
C ILE A 7 -8.40 -6.63 -2.06
N GLY A 8 -9.61 -6.48 -2.58
CA GLY A 8 -10.68 -7.44 -2.36
C GLY A 8 -11.35 -7.28 -1.00
N SER A 9 -12.12 -8.29 -0.60
CA SER A 9 -12.85 -8.27 0.67
C SER A 9 -13.05 -9.68 1.20
N GLY A 10 -13.34 -9.77 2.51
CA GLY A 10 -13.59 -11.05 3.18
C GLY A 10 -12.42 -12.02 3.01
N LYS A 11 -12.73 -13.26 2.67
CA LYS A 11 -11.73 -14.31 2.50
C LYS A 11 -10.82 -14.10 1.29
N ARG A 12 -11.20 -13.20 0.39
CA ARG A 12 -10.42 -12.88 -0.81
C ARG A 12 -9.52 -11.67 -0.63
N THR A 13 -9.49 -11.11 0.58
CA THR A 13 -8.63 -9.98 0.87
C THR A 13 -7.17 -10.33 0.63
N ARG A 14 -6.48 -9.43 -0.09
CA ARG A 14 -5.05 -9.56 -0.39
C ARG A 14 -4.39 -8.20 -0.16
N TYR A 15 -3.08 -8.22 -0.09
CA TYR A 15 -2.29 -7.04 0.25
C TYR A 15 -1.16 -6.89 -0.75
N ALA A 16 -0.85 -5.66 -1.13
CA ALA A 16 0.22 -5.38 -2.06
C ALA A 16 1.02 -4.15 -1.61
N VAL A 17 2.32 -4.18 -1.86
CA VAL A 17 3.18 -3.01 -1.61
C VAL A 17 3.07 -2.09 -2.80
N LYS A 18 2.67 -0.85 -2.58
CA LYS A 18 2.42 0.14 -3.62
C LYS A 18 3.16 1.45 -3.36
N ALA A 19 3.59 2.09 -4.42
CA ALA A 19 3.97 3.50 -4.38
C ALA A 19 2.73 4.31 -4.75
N VAL A 20 2.47 5.37 -3.98
CA VAL A 20 1.28 6.21 -4.17
C VAL A 20 1.72 7.60 -4.57
N ASP A 21 1.13 8.11 -5.65
CA ASP A 21 1.31 9.48 -6.08
C ASP A 21 -0.05 10.08 -6.48
N GLU A 22 -0.04 11.26 -7.06
CA GLU A 22 -1.26 11.97 -7.47
C GLU A 22 -2.07 11.25 -8.55
N ARG A 23 -1.46 10.30 -9.26
CA ARG A 23 -2.10 9.54 -10.34
C ARG A 23 -2.73 8.25 -9.86
N GLY A 24 -2.36 7.78 -8.67
CA GLY A 24 -2.84 6.52 -8.14
C GLY A 24 -1.75 5.69 -7.50
N THR A 25 -1.85 4.37 -7.64
CA THR A 25 -0.91 3.44 -7.03
C THR A 25 -0.16 2.66 -8.12
N ILE A 26 1.12 2.40 -7.85
CA ILE A 26 1.99 1.65 -8.75
C ILE A 26 2.59 0.49 -7.95
N PRO A 27 2.53 -0.77 -8.46
CA PRO A 27 3.14 -1.90 -7.76
C PRO A 27 4.64 -1.71 -7.59
N VAL A 28 5.14 -2.03 -6.41
CA VAL A 28 6.58 -1.95 -6.12
C VAL A 28 7.28 -3.25 -6.50
N ASP A 29 6.71 -4.39 -6.12
CA ASP A 29 7.33 -5.70 -6.36
C ASP A 29 6.47 -6.65 -7.21
N TYR A 30 5.30 -6.22 -7.64
CA TYR A 30 4.34 -6.99 -8.44
C TYR A 30 3.86 -8.28 -7.77
N LYS A 31 4.00 -8.38 -6.44
CA LYS A 31 3.55 -9.55 -5.67
C LYS A 31 2.29 -9.23 -4.89
N ILE A 32 1.50 -10.27 -4.63
CA ILE A 32 0.29 -10.20 -3.84
C ILE A 32 0.48 -11.06 -2.60
N TYR A 33 0.20 -10.49 -1.43
CA TYR A 33 0.40 -11.14 -0.14
C TYR A 33 -0.94 -11.47 0.50
N ARG A 34 -0.97 -12.56 1.26
CA ARG A 34 -2.21 -12.99 1.92
C ARG A 34 -2.48 -12.24 3.22
N THR A 35 -1.43 -11.66 3.83
CA THR A 35 -1.56 -10.94 5.09
C THR A 35 -0.89 -9.59 5.01
N GLU A 36 -1.38 -8.65 5.82
CA GLU A 36 -0.75 -7.35 5.94
C GLU A 36 0.69 -7.48 6.45
N GLU A 37 0.90 -8.37 7.41
CA GLU A 37 2.23 -8.58 7.99
C GLU A 37 3.23 -9.02 6.93
N ALA A 38 2.85 -9.95 6.04
CA ALA A 38 3.72 -10.38 4.96
C ALA A 38 4.07 -9.25 4.00
N ALA A 39 3.08 -8.41 3.66
CA ALA A 39 3.33 -7.25 2.81
C ALA A 39 4.23 -6.23 3.50
N ARG A 40 4.04 -5.98 4.79
CA ARG A 40 4.91 -5.06 5.55
C ARG A 40 6.34 -5.57 5.61
N ARG A 41 6.52 -6.88 5.80
CA ARG A 41 7.85 -7.49 5.81
C ARG A 41 8.53 -7.33 4.46
N ALA A 42 7.80 -7.55 3.36
CA ALA A 42 8.33 -7.37 2.03
C ALA A 42 8.79 -5.94 1.78
N ALA A 43 7.99 -4.96 2.22
CA ALA A 43 8.37 -3.55 2.10
C ALA A 43 9.64 -3.25 2.90
N ALA A 44 9.74 -3.76 4.12
CA ALA A 44 10.92 -3.58 4.96
C ALA A 44 12.17 -4.20 4.32
N ASP A 45 12.04 -5.38 3.74
CA ASP A 45 13.14 -6.06 3.06
C ASP A 45 13.64 -5.26 1.85
N LEU A 46 12.76 -4.48 1.21
CA LEU A 46 13.12 -3.59 0.12
C LEU A 46 13.67 -2.24 0.59
N GLY A 47 13.70 -2.02 1.90
CA GLY A 47 14.21 -0.77 2.47
C GLY A 47 13.18 0.36 2.53
N PHE A 48 11.89 0.05 2.37
CA PHE A 48 10.84 1.06 2.41
C PHE A 48 10.16 1.18 3.76
N THR A 49 9.74 2.40 4.09
CA THR A 49 8.89 2.67 5.25
C THR A 49 7.45 2.83 4.78
N VAL A 50 6.56 2.02 5.33
CA VAL A 50 5.14 2.06 5.00
C VAL A 50 4.48 3.22 5.73
N SER A 51 3.84 4.12 4.98
CA SER A 51 3.20 5.33 5.52
C SER A 51 1.70 5.17 5.74
N ALA A 52 1.06 4.24 5.05
CA ALA A 52 -0.39 4.03 5.15
C ALA A 52 -0.78 2.62 4.75
N VAL A 53 -1.92 2.17 5.25
CA VAL A 53 -2.52 0.89 4.90
C VAL A 53 -4.01 1.13 4.66
N GLY A 54 -4.52 0.65 3.54
CA GLY A 54 -5.94 0.79 3.23
C GLY A 54 -6.24 0.46 1.78
N ASP A 55 -7.50 0.63 1.40
CA ASP A 55 -7.87 0.52 0.00
C ASP A 55 -7.36 1.75 -0.77
N ILE A 56 -7.50 1.73 -2.09
CA ILE A 56 -7.01 2.81 -2.93
C ILE A 56 -7.59 4.16 -2.53
N TRP A 57 -8.86 4.20 -2.13
CA TRP A 57 -9.52 5.44 -1.70
C TRP A 57 -8.83 6.03 -0.48
N HIS A 58 -8.58 5.23 0.56
CA HIS A 58 -7.88 5.67 1.76
C HIS A 58 -6.45 6.11 1.47
N LEU A 59 -5.76 5.39 0.59
CA LEU A 59 -4.38 5.70 0.24
C LEU A 59 -4.27 7.04 -0.50
N MET A 60 -5.19 7.31 -1.42
CA MET A 60 -5.21 8.59 -2.13
C MET A 60 -5.50 9.75 -1.19
N HIS A 61 -6.41 9.57 -0.22
CA HIS A 61 -6.68 10.59 0.78
C HIS A 61 -5.47 10.84 1.68
N ALA A 62 -4.79 9.79 2.11
CA ALA A 62 -3.59 9.91 2.93
C ALA A 62 -2.49 10.66 2.17
N PHE A 63 -2.30 10.34 0.89
CA PHE A 63 -1.32 11.01 0.05
C PHE A 63 -1.63 12.51 -0.07
N LYS A 64 -2.89 12.86 -0.33
CA LYS A 64 -3.30 14.26 -0.45
C LYS A 64 -3.07 15.04 0.83
N ARG A 65 -3.32 14.43 2.00
CA ARG A 65 -3.07 15.07 3.28
C ARG A 65 -1.60 15.39 3.49
N GLU A 66 -0.71 14.47 3.13
CA GLU A 66 0.72 14.70 3.23
C GLU A 66 1.17 15.82 2.28
N ALA A 67 0.62 15.85 1.09
CA ALA A 67 1.01 16.81 0.06
C ALA A 67 0.61 18.25 0.39
N VAL A 68 -0.37 18.45 1.26
CA VAL A 68 -0.90 19.77 1.62
C VAL A 68 -0.13 20.40 2.79
N GLN A 69 0.68 19.64 3.48
CA GLN A 69 1.46 20.15 4.63
C GLN A 69 2.69 20.96 4.21
#